data_c4f62382c15728eaa7dc257d07aecc53
#
_entry.id   c4f62382c15728eaa7dc257d07aecc53
#
_cell.length_a   1.000
_cell.length_b   1.000
_cell.length_c   1.000
_cell.angle_alpha   90.00
_cell.angle_beta   90.00
_cell.angle_gamma   90.00
#
_symmetry.space_group_name_H-M   'P 1'
#
loop_
_entity.id
_entity.type
_entity.pdbx_description
1 polymer ?
#
loop_
_entity_poly.entity_id
_entity_poly.type
_entity_poly.pdbx_seq_one_letter_code
_entity_poly.pdbx_strand_id
1 'polypeptide(L)'
;LMLVMAGKGNNGGDGFVIARLMLQLGWRVTVCLLADRSETRGDALVNLTRLAAEWVICCRSEHELHQAVDERLCQADLIVDAIFGTGLNTTVSGVQACAIALINAAGRPVLAVDIPSGVDATSGGILGSAIRADMTVTFGCPKLGHVFYPGAELAGRLTVADIGIPPRI
;
A
#
# COMPACT_ATOMS: atom_id res chain seq x y z
N LEU A 1 3.52 -12.38 -11.00
CA LEU A 1 3.91 -10.98 -10.81
C LEU A 1 3.24 -10.41 -9.57
N MET A 2 4.02 -9.80 -8.68
CA MET A 2 3.53 -8.97 -7.58
C MET A 2 3.67 -7.50 -7.96
N LEU A 3 2.59 -6.75 -7.85
CA LEU A 3 2.58 -5.30 -8.06
C LEU A 3 2.43 -4.59 -6.72
N VAL A 4 3.43 -3.82 -6.30
CA VAL A 4 3.41 -3.04 -5.06
C VAL A 4 3.11 -1.58 -5.38
N MET A 5 1.99 -1.07 -4.89
CA MET A 5 1.61 0.34 -5.01
C MET A 5 2.02 1.06 -3.74
N ALA A 6 3.02 1.91 -3.80
CA ALA A 6 3.65 2.50 -2.62
C ALA A 6 3.52 4.02 -2.58
N GLY A 7 3.19 4.54 -1.41
CA GLY A 7 3.33 5.97 -1.11
C GLY A 7 4.76 6.33 -0.70
N LYS A 8 5.02 7.62 -0.45
CA LYS A 8 6.34 8.15 -0.06
C LYS A 8 6.64 8.06 1.44
N GLY A 9 5.64 7.69 2.24
CA GLY A 9 5.71 7.61 3.72
C GLY A 9 6.11 6.22 4.23
N ASN A 10 5.96 6.02 5.55
CA ASN A 10 6.38 4.79 6.23
C ASN A 10 5.66 3.54 5.69
N ASN A 11 4.37 3.63 5.39
CA ASN A 11 3.63 2.52 4.78
C ASN A 11 4.23 2.09 3.43
N GLY A 12 4.62 3.08 2.58
CA GLY A 12 5.41 2.80 1.37
C GLY A 12 6.75 2.14 1.68
N GLY A 13 7.39 2.56 2.79
CA GLY A 13 8.61 1.93 3.31
C GLY A 13 8.43 0.44 3.58
N ASP A 14 7.32 0.05 4.21
CA ASP A 14 6.97 -1.36 4.44
C ASP A 14 6.73 -2.08 3.11
N GLY A 15 6.08 -1.42 2.14
CA GLY A 15 5.94 -1.92 0.77
C GLY A 15 7.30 -2.19 0.09
N PHE A 16 8.31 -1.33 0.30
CA PHE A 16 9.66 -1.55 -0.25
C PHE A 16 10.36 -2.74 0.42
N VAL A 17 10.14 -2.95 1.72
CA VAL A 17 10.65 -4.14 2.43
C VAL A 17 10.02 -5.40 1.85
N ILE A 18 8.70 -5.43 1.69
CA ILE A 18 7.96 -6.54 1.09
C ILE A 18 8.51 -6.84 -0.30
N ALA A 19 8.62 -5.82 -1.16
CA ALA A 19 9.16 -5.97 -2.51
C ALA A 19 10.54 -6.63 -2.51
N ARG A 20 11.46 -6.14 -1.68
CA ARG A 20 12.83 -6.66 -1.56
C ARG A 20 12.86 -8.12 -1.12
N LEU A 21 12.06 -8.48 -0.10
CA LEU A 21 12.01 -9.85 0.40
C LEU A 21 11.42 -10.81 -0.63
N MET A 22 10.38 -10.38 -1.34
CA MET A 22 9.74 -11.21 -2.37
C MET A 22 10.65 -11.41 -3.59
N LEU A 23 11.44 -10.40 -3.98
CA LEU A 23 12.48 -10.56 -4.99
C LEU A 23 13.52 -11.62 -4.57
N GLN A 24 13.94 -11.62 -3.31
CA GLN A 24 14.88 -12.64 -2.77
C GLN A 24 14.28 -14.05 -2.80
N LEU A 25 12.95 -14.17 -2.70
CA LEU A 25 12.22 -15.44 -2.80
C LEU A 25 11.92 -15.84 -4.27
N GLY A 26 12.45 -15.11 -5.25
CA GLY A 26 12.31 -15.42 -6.68
C GLY A 26 11.00 -14.93 -7.33
N TRP A 27 10.24 -14.09 -6.65
CA TRP A 27 9.06 -13.47 -7.25
C TRP A 27 9.45 -12.39 -8.26
N ARG A 28 8.66 -12.26 -9.32
CA ARG A 28 8.70 -11.06 -10.17
C ARG A 28 7.94 -9.95 -9.46
N VAL A 29 8.60 -8.83 -9.17
CA VAL A 29 8.01 -7.70 -8.44
C VAL A 29 8.19 -6.42 -9.25
N THR A 30 7.18 -5.57 -9.26
CA THR A 30 7.29 -4.18 -9.69
C THR A 30 6.74 -3.29 -8.59
N VAL A 31 7.45 -2.24 -8.25
CA VAL A 31 7.02 -1.21 -7.32
C VAL A 31 6.64 0.03 -8.10
N CYS A 32 5.41 0.51 -7.93
CA CYS A 32 4.97 1.81 -8.41
C CYS A 32 4.95 2.78 -7.22
N LEU A 33 5.94 3.67 -7.18
CA LEU A 33 6.01 4.76 -6.20
C LEU A 33 5.16 5.93 -6.68
N LEU A 34 4.07 6.24 -5.96
CA LEU A 34 3.12 7.31 -6.30
C LEU A 34 3.62 8.70 -5.85
N ALA A 35 4.89 8.99 -6.15
CA ALA A 35 5.57 10.24 -5.85
C ALA A 35 6.89 10.32 -6.63
N ASP A 36 7.58 11.45 -6.53
CA ASP A 36 8.99 11.51 -6.92
C ASP A 36 9.85 10.81 -5.85
N ARG A 37 10.89 10.11 -6.31
CA ARG A 37 11.85 9.43 -5.42
C ARG A 37 12.48 10.38 -4.41
N SER A 38 12.71 11.63 -4.83
CA SER A 38 13.27 12.69 -3.99
C SER A 38 12.34 13.17 -2.87
N GLU A 39 11.06 12.79 -2.88
CA GLU A 39 10.10 13.12 -1.83
C GLU A 39 10.10 12.11 -0.67
N THR A 40 10.66 10.92 -0.87
CA THR A 40 10.76 9.88 0.16
C THR A 40 11.79 10.28 1.22
N ARG A 41 11.49 10.08 2.50
CA ARG A 41 12.33 10.48 3.64
C ARG A 41 12.42 9.37 4.69
N GLY A 42 13.34 9.53 5.64
CA GLY A 42 13.47 8.66 6.82
C GLY A 42 13.68 7.20 6.47
N ASP A 43 13.05 6.31 7.23
CA ASP A 43 13.18 4.86 7.06
C ASP A 43 12.63 4.36 5.72
N ALA A 44 11.60 5.03 5.18
CA ALA A 44 11.11 4.72 3.84
C ALA A 44 12.19 4.93 2.77
N LEU A 45 12.98 6.03 2.86
CA LEU A 45 14.10 6.28 1.94
C LEU A 45 15.19 5.21 2.09
N VAL A 46 15.53 4.83 3.32
CA VAL A 46 16.51 3.76 3.57
C VAL A 46 16.07 2.46 2.90
N ASN A 47 14.80 2.09 2.99
CA ASN A 47 14.29 0.88 2.35
C ASN A 47 14.18 1.02 0.83
N LEU A 48 13.81 2.19 0.32
CA LEU A 48 13.79 2.47 -1.11
C LEU A 48 15.18 2.36 -1.74
N THR A 49 16.24 2.82 -1.06
CA THR A 49 17.62 2.75 -1.57
C THR A 49 18.19 1.33 -1.61
N ARG A 50 17.57 0.39 -0.86
CA ARG A 50 17.93 -1.04 -0.90
C ARG A 50 17.29 -1.80 -2.06
N LEU A 51 16.38 -1.16 -2.80
CA LEU A 51 15.82 -1.69 -4.05
C LEU A 51 16.61 -1.15 -5.24
N ALA A 52 16.99 -2.03 -6.16
CA ALA A 52 17.59 -1.60 -7.43
C ALA A 52 16.57 -0.77 -8.22
N ALA A 53 17.05 0.24 -8.93
CA ALA A 53 16.21 1.23 -9.62
C ALA A 53 15.27 0.59 -10.66
N GLU A 54 15.68 -0.51 -11.26
CA GLU A 54 14.94 -1.27 -12.28
C GLU A 54 13.61 -1.85 -11.77
N TRP A 55 13.47 -2.06 -10.46
CA TRP A 55 12.24 -2.57 -9.84
C TRP A 55 11.24 -1.48 -9.43
N VAL A 56 11.64 -0.20 -9.57
CA VAL A 56 10.85 0.94 -9.06
C VAL A 56 10.52 1.90 -10.20
N ILE A 57 9.23 2.11 -10.44
CA ILE A 57 8.69 3.09 -11.37
C ILE A 57 8.07 4.22 -10.55
N CYS A 58 8.50 5.46 -10.77
CA CYS A 58 7.89 6.64 -10.15
C CYS A 58 6.72 7.11 -11.01
N CYS A 59 5.55 7.27 -10.38
CA CYS A 59 4.32 7.72 -11.01
C CYS A 59 3.86 9.01 -10.32
N ARG A 60 4.19 10.17 -10.88
CA ARG A 60 3.91 11.50 -10.32
C ARG A 60 2.61 12.10 -10.82
N SER A 61 2.05 11.49 -11.87
CA SER A 61 0.80 11.89 -12.52
C SER A 61 -0.04 10.67 -12.86
N GLU A 62 -1.33 10.88 -13.08
CA GLU A 62 -2.25 9.83 -13.53
C GLU A 62 -1.80 9.23 -14.87
N HIS A 63 -1.28 10.07 -15.78
CA HIS A 63 -0.75 9.60 -17.06
C HIS A 63 0.44 8.66 -16.90
N GLU A 64 1.44 9.03 -16.06
CA GLU A 64 2.59 8.17 -15.75
C GLU A 64 2.14 6.87 -15.08
N LEU A 65 1.12 6.95 -14.21
CA LEU A 65 0.55 5.77 -13.54
C LEU A 65 -0.07 4.80 -14.56
N HIS A 66 -0.95 5.28 -15.44
CA HIS A 66 -1.56 4.43 -16.47
C HIS A 66 -0.51 3.74 -17.34
N GLN A 67 0.50 4.48 -17.81
CA GLN A 67 1.61 3.89 -18.59
C GLN A 67 2.36 2.80 -17.81
N ALA A 68 2.50 2.98 -16.50
CA ALA A 68 3.23 2.03 -15.66
C ALA A 68 2.43 0.77 -15.33
N VAL A 69 1.10 0.86 -15.14
CA VAL A 69 0.36 -0.19 -14.47
C VAL A 69 -0.71 -0.90 -15.30
N ASP A 70 -1.23 -0.32 -16.41
CA ASP A 70 -2.39 -0.88 -17.12
C ASP A 70 -2.17 -2.35 -17.54
N GLU A 71 -1.05 -2.66 -18.16
CA GLU A 71 -0.72 -4.05 -18.49
C GLU A 71 -0.38 -4.90 -17.27
N ARG A 72 0.31 -4.31 -16.28
CA ARG A 72 0.76 -5.01 -15.08
C ARG A 72 -0.38 -5.41 -14.16
N LEU A 73 -1.42 -4.56 -14.04
CA LEU A 73 -2.62 -4.87 -13.27
C LEU A 73 -3.31 -6.13 -13.82
N CYS A 74 -3.42 -6.25 -15.16
CA CYS A 74 -4.01 -7.43 -15.78
C CYS A 74 -3.18 -8.71 -15.57
N GLN A 75 -1.87 -8.58 -15.39
CA GLN A 75 -0.93 -9.70 -15.22
C GLN A 75 -0.59 -10.00 -13.76
N ALA A 76 -1.00 -9.14 -12.82
CA ALA A 76 -0.69 -9.32 -11.42
C ALA A 76 -1.39 -10.54 -10.82
N ASP A 77 -0.63 -11.37 -10.12
CA ASP A 77 -1.17 -12.45 -9.27
C ASP A 77 -1.56 -11.91 -7.89
N LEU A 78 -0.91 -10.82 -7.47
CA LEU A 78 -1.17 -10.12 -6.22
C LEU A 78 -0.83 -8.64 -6.36
N ILE A 79 -1.71 -7.78 -5.86
CA ILE A 79 -1.48 -6.35 -5.68
C ILE A 79 -1.26 -6.09 -4.19
N VAL A 80 -0.20 -5.37 -3.85
CA VAL A 80 0.09 -4.92 -2.48
C VAL A 80 -0.20 -3.43 -2.40
N ASP A 81 -1.18 -3.07 -1.58
CA ASP A 81 -1.51 -1.70 -1.23
C ASP A 81 -0.63 -1.25 -0.06
N ALA A 82 0.35 -0.41 -0.35
CA ALA A 82 1.23 0.25 0.60
C ALA A 82 1.25 1.78 0.37
N ILE A 83 0.11 2.35 -0.04
CA ILE A 83 0.03 3.79 -0.38
C ILE A 83 -0.03 4.62 0.90
N PHE A 84 -1.03 4.38 1.76
CA PHE A 84 -1.24 5.08 3.01
C PHE A 84 -1.45 4.11 4.17
N GLY A 85 -0.86 4.39 5.32
CA GLY A 85 -1.15 3.72 6.59
C GLY A 85 -1.94 4.63 7.53
N THR A 86 -1.78 4.43 8.84
CA THR A 86 -2.49 5.15 9.91
C THR A 86 -2.25 6.67 9.95
N GLY A 87 -1.26 7.19 9.23
CA GLY A 87 -0.96 8.62 9.17
C GLY A 87 -1.84 9.42 8.21
N LEU A 88 -2.76 8.80 7.48
CA LEU A 88 -3.68 9.49 6.58
C LEU A 88 -4.70 10.32 7.38
N ASN A 89 -4.74 11.64 7.10
CA ASN A 89 -5.62 12.60 7.78
C ASN A 89 -6.26 13.62 6.83
N THR A 90 -6.12 13.40 5.52
CA THR A 90 -6.65 14.28 4.48
C THR A 90 -7.38 13.46 3.42
N THR A 91 -8.27 14.09 2.68
CA THR A 91 -8.97 13.45 1.56
C THR A 91 -7.98 13.01 0.49
N VAL A 92 -8.06 11.75 0.09
CA VAL A 92 -7.25 11.18 -0.99
C VAL A 92 -7.63 11.80 -2.33
N SER A 93 -6.66 12.24 -3.10
CA SER A 93 -6.85 12.92 -4.39
C SER A 93 -5.70 12.62 -5.36
N GLY A 94 -5.81 13.10 -6.60
CA GLY A 94 -4.76 13.00 -7.62
C GLY A 94 -4.33 11.57 -7.93
N VAL A 95 -3.04 11.37 -8.17
CA VAL A 95 -2.50 10.07 -8.59
C VAL A 95 -2.79 8.94 -7.61
N GLN A 96 -2.88 9.23 -6.31
CA GLN A 96 -3.22 8.23 -5.29
C GLN A 96 -4.69 7.79 -5.40
N ALA A 97 -5.62 8.72 -5.63
CA ALA A 97 -7.03 8.39 -5.85
C ALA A 97 -7.22 7.59 -7.15
N CYS A 98 -6.51 7.96 -8.20
CA CYS A 98 -6.48 7.21 -9.46
C CYS A 98 -5.95 5.79 -9.24
N ALA A 99 -4.85 5.63 -8.49
CA ALA A 99 -4.29 4.31 -8.17
C ALA A 99 -5.29 3.42 -7.41
N ILE A 100 -5.98 3.97 -6.41
CA ILE A 100 -7.03 3.25 -5.67
C ILE A 100 -8.15 2.79 -6.61
N ALA A 101 -8.61 3.65 -7.51
CA ALA A 101 -9.66 3.30 -8.47
C ALA A 101 -9.21 2.16 -9.41
N LEU A 102 -7.99 2.23 -9.92
CA LEU A 102 -7.40 1.21 -10.80
C LEU A 102 -7.24 -0.14 -10.09
N ILE A 103 -6.73 -0.13 -8.85
CA ILE A 103 -6.58 -1.35 -8.04
C ILE A 103 -7.93 -2.02 -7.82
N ASN A 104 -8.95 -1.25 -7.38
CA ASN A 104 -10.29 -1.76 -7.13
C ASN A 104 -10.97 -2.30 -8.39
N ALA A 105 -10.65 -1.76 -9.56
CA ALA A 105 -11.19 -2.21 -10.85
C ALA A 105 -10.45 -3.40 -11.45
N ALA A 106 -9.24 -3.72 -10.97
CA ALA A 106 -8.38 -4.74 -11.58
C ALA A 106 -8.89 -6.17 -11.43
N GLY A 107 -9.78 -6.45 -10.47
CA GLY A 107 -10.29 -7.80 -10.19
C GLY A 107 -9.19 -8.79 -9.80
N ARG A 108 -8.15 -8.32 -9.14
CA ARG A 108 -7.01 -9.11 -8.66
C ARG A 108 -6.97 -9.13 -7.15
N PRO A 109 -6.40 -10.18 -6.54
CA PRO A 109 -6.21 -10.22 -5.09
C PRO A 109 -5.44 -9.00 -4.58
N VAL A 110 -5.94 -8.36 -3.52
CA VAL A 110 -5.34 -7.17 -2.90
C VAL A 110 -4.99 -7.45 -1.45
N LEU A 111 -3.72 -7.23 -1.11
CA LEU A 111 -3.19 -7.24 0.25
C LEU A 111 -2.91 -5.81 0.69
N ALA A 112 -3.63 -5.31 1.70
CA ALA A 112 -3.33 -4.01 2.30
C ALA A 112 -2.30 -4.15 3.43
N VAL A 113 -1.34 -3.24 3.42
CA VAL A 113 -0.31 -3.10 4.45
C VAL A 113 -0.82 -2.13 5.51
N ASP A 114 -0.90 -2.58 6.73
CA ASP A 114 -1.35 -1.88 7.94
C ASP A 114 -2.85 -1.58 7.96
N ILE A 115 -3.37 -0.80 7.03
CA ILE A 115 -4.80 -0.48 6.85
C ILE A 115 -5.08 -0.23 5.37
N PRO A 116 -6.26 -0.58 4.83
CA PRO A 116 -6.57 -0.26 3.44
C PRO A 116 -6.44 1.24 3.18
N SER A 117 -5.66 1.60 2.17
CA SER A 117 -5.41 3.01 1.86
C SER A 117 -6.71 3.76 1.60
N GLY A 118 -6.85 4.93 2.22
CA GLY A 118 -8.07 5.74 2.17
C GLY A 118 -9.03 5.53 3.35
N VAL A 119 -8.81 4.51 4.19
CA VAL A 119 -9.57 4.32 5.44
C VAL A 119 -8.91 5.12 6.57
N ASP A 120 -9.71 5.90 7.29
CA ASP A 120 -9.28 6.57 8.53
C ASP A 120 -9.10 5.55 9.65
N ALA A 121 -7.89 5.49 10.21
CA ALA A 121 -7.53 4.48 11.21
C ALA A 121 -8.27 4.64 12.55
N THR A 122 -8.84 5.82 12.83
CA THR A 122 -9.52 6.14 14.09
C THR A 122 -11.02 5.94 14.01
N SER A 123 -11.64 6.31 12.89
CA SER A 123 -13.10 6.29 12.73
C SER A 123 -13.62 5.17 11.83
N GLY A 124 -12.76 4.59 10.97
CA GLY A 124 -13.20 3.67 9.92
C GLY A 124 -13.86 4.36 8.73
N GLY A 125 -13.92 5.69 8.72
CA GLY A 125 -14.48 6.47 7.63
C GLY A 125 -13.59 6.42 6.38
N ILE A 126 -14.20 6.66 5.21
CA ILE A 126 -13.49 6.75 3.93
C ILE A 126 -13.11 8.21 3.68
N LEU A 127 -11.83 8.47 3.48
CA LEU A 127 -11.28 9.77 3.16
C LEU A 127 -11.17 9.97 1.63
N GLY A 128 -12.31 10.16 0.98
CA GLY A 128 -12.42 10.31 -0.48
C GLY A 128 -12.62 8.99 -1.19
N SER A 129 -11.58 8.23 -1.41
CA SER A 129 -11.64 6.87 -1.96
C SER A 129 -10.80 5.91 -1.11
N ALA A 130 -11.17 4.62 -1.08
CA ALA A 130 -10.44 3.63 -0.31
C ALA A 130 -10.29 2.30 -1.07
N ILE A 131 -9.23 1.57 -0.75
CA ILE A 131 -8.98 0.22 -1.24
C ILE A 131 -10.00 -0.75 -0.64
N ARG A 132 -10.43 -1.70 -1.46
CA ARG A 132 -11.15 -2.92 -1.05
C ARG A 132 -10.14 -4.06 -1.03
N ALA A 133 -9.62 -4.37 0.15
CA ALA A 133 -8.63 -5.43 0.30
C ALA A 133 -9.31 -6.80 0.50
N ASP A 134 -8.71 -7.86 -0.05
CA ASP A 134 -9.07 -9.24 0.30
C ASP A 134 -8.46 -9.66 1.64
N MET A 135 -7.30 -9.08 1.95
CA MET A 135 -6.60 -9.28 3.22
C MET A 135 -5.91 -7.99 3.64
N THR A 136 -5.89 -7.76 4.94
CA THR A 136 -5.07 -6.71 5.56
C THR A 136 -4.14 -7.33 6.59
N VAL A 137 -2.85 -6.99 6.52
CA VAL A 137 -1.87 -7.32 7.55
C VAL A 137 -1.53 -6.03 8.30
N THR A 138 -1.96 -5.96 9.57
CA THR A 138 -1.71 -4.82 10.44
C THR A 138 -0.66 -5.15 11.49
N PHE A 139 0.03 -4.13 12.02
CA PHE A 139 1.16 -4.30 12.92
C PHE A 139 0.78 -4.02 14.38
N GLY A 140 1.20 -4.92 15.28
CA GLY A 140 1.08 -4.80 16.73
C GLY A 140 -0.34 -4.98 17.25
N CYS A 141 -1.30 -4.17 16.82
CA CYS A 141 -2.70 -4.31 17.20
C CYS A 141 -3.66 -3.83 16.09
N PRO A 142 -4.93 -4.29 16.10
CA PRO A 142 -5.96 -3.74 15.22
C PRO A 142 -6.17 -2.25 15.52
N LYS A 143 -6.42 -1.46 14.49
CA LYS A 143 -6.86 -0.07 14.60
C LYS A 143 -8.38 -0.01 14.66
N LEU A 144 -8.95 1.06 15.20
CA LEU A 144 -10.40 1.23 15.24
C LEU A 144 -11.00 1.20 13.83
N GLY A 145 -10.26 1.71 12.84
CA GLY A 145 -10.64 1.66 11.43
C GLY A 145 -10.85 0.27 10.84
N HIS A 146 -10.29 -0.78 11.47
CA HIS A 146 -10.54 -2.17 11.06
C HIS A 146 -11.84 -2.75 11.66
N VAL A 147 -12.44 -2.06 12.65
CA VAL A 147 -13.58 -2.56 13.42
C VAL A 147 -14.85 -1.78 13.08
N PHE A 148 -14.73 -0.49 12.81
CA PHE A 148 -15.85 0.36 12.47
C PHE A 148 -16.13 0.37 10.96
N TYR A 149 -17.43 0.38 10.61
CA TYR A 149 -17.85 0.52 9.22
C TYR A 149 -17.67 1.96 8.74
N PRO A 150 -17.34 2.14 7.43
CA PRO A 150 -17.18 1.13 6.39
C PRO A 150 -15.80 0.45 6.36
N GLY A 151 -14.81 0.90 7.13
CA GLY A 151 -13.45 0.37 7.11
C GLY A 151 -13.34 -1.13 7.38
N ALA A 152 -14.19 -1.64 8.30
CA ALA A 152 -14.25 -3.07 8.61
C ALA A 152 -14.58 -3.96 7.39
N GLU A 153 -15.46 -3.47 6.50
CA GLU A 153 -15.81 -4.18 5.26
C GLU A 153 -14.69 -4.14 4.24
N LEU A 154 -13.91 -3.04 4.23
CA LEU A 154 -12.84 -2.83 3.27
C LEU A 154 -11.54 -3.57 3.63
N ALA A 155 -11.38 -3.98 4.90
CA ALA A 155 -10.17 -4.63 5.38
C ALA A 155 -10.03 -6.10 4.94
N GLY A 156 -11.12 -6.73 4.50
CA GLY A 156 -11.13 -8.16 4.19
C GLY A 156 -10.71 -9.00 5.39
N ARG A 157 -9.93 -10.05 5.16
CA ARG A 157 -9.39 -10.88 6.23
C ARG A 157 -8.27 -10.16 6.97
N LEU A 158 -8.53 -9.73 8.21
CA LEU A 158 -7.54 -9.06 9.05
C LEU A 158 -6.58 -10.06 9.71
N THR A 159 -5.28 -9.79 9.60
CA THR A 159 -4.21 -10.49 10.30
C THR A 159 -3.36 -9.48 11.07
N VAL A 160 -3.10 -9.76 12.35
CA VAL A 160 -2.23 -8.92 13.18
C VAL A 160 -0.84 -9.55 13.24
N ALA A 161 0.16 -8.83 12.75
CA ALA A 161 1.55 -9.23 12.85
C ALA A 161 2.14 -8.72 14.17
N ASP A 162 2.73 -9.62 14.94
CA ASP A 162 3.49 -9.24 16.13
C ASP A 162 4.81 -8.58 15.69
N ILE A 163 5.07 -7.39 16.22
CA ILE A 163 6.29 -6.62 15.98
C ILE A 163 7.12 -6.41 17.25
N GLY A 164 6.88 -7.23 18.27
CA GLY A 164 7.62 -7.20 19.53
C GLY A 164 7.25 -6.07 20.48
N ILE A 165 6.03 -5.53 20.39
CA ILE A 165 5.52 -4.53 21.36
C ILE A 165 5.29 -5.24 22.70
N PRO A 166 5.92 -4.79 23.80
CA PRO A 166 5.71 -5.40 25.11
C PRO A 166 4.23 -5.31 25.55
N PRO A 167 3.68 -6.37 26.16
CA PRO A 167 2.28 -6.38 26.58
C PRO A 167 1.94 -5.42 27.73
N ARG A 168 2.94 -4.75 28.27
CA ARG A 168 2.78 -3.71 29.32
C ARG A 168 3.54 -2.45 28.89
N ILE A 169 2.81 -1.42 28.60
CA ILE A 169 3.28 -0.03 28.56
C ILE A 169 2.58 0.71 29.69
#